data_aa780ed46db3554f42a227aa33bfb802
#
_entry.id   aa780ed46db3554f42a227aa33bfb802
#
_cell.length_a   1.000
_cell.length_b   1.000
_cell.length_c   1.000
_cell.angle_alpha   90.00
_cell.angle_beta   90.00
_cell.angle_gamma   90.00
#
_symmetry.space_group_name_H-M   'P 1'
#
loop_
_entity.id
_entity.type
_entity.pdbx_description
1 polymer ?
#
loop_
_entity_poly.entity_id
_entity_poly.type
_entity_poly.pdbx_seq_one_letter_code
_entity_poly.pdbx_strand_id
1 'polypeptide(L)'
;MGGSAADDAEDLDRTTVTVNVLAVPPAEPAPSRASDTSTGARTLSKRTTAMPLDLLRRDEAARASVFARLMIGLAAMGIPLIALLDVHPMARTVFAVTVAAVFVLYGYVWWFSHEVARYSLVKLGAVSQAAALTACGLVYTFGVYSPAPVVSVVALYAMALSGSFGWSFASYVTCALSHVLLAVSIHRGWIADHGMIPASSLAPRNQLVTMLCIQAVYALAFAQGRWSRSKTVKHLADLEVAMRQVAERDALLAEVHRRMDAAAMPGQPGRFTGHQLGSFRLGPLLGRGGMGEIYDAMKVGSGEPAAVKLLARHALTEPTKIARFLRELEIARTLRAPNVAAVLEVGELSAELPYLAMERLEGHDLDRHLRAHGRLTPEEAAALVEQIAAGLTAAHAAGIVHRDLKQSNIF
;
A
#
# COMPACT_ATOMS: atom_id res chain seq x y z
N MET A 1 45.82 -47.92 4.17
CA MET A 1 44.75 -47.00 4.59
C MET A 1 43.66 -47.04 3.51
N GLY A 2 42.83 -48.04 3.55
CA GLY A 2 41.76 -48.27 2.60
C GLY A 2 40.69 -49.10 3.32
N GLY A 3 39.81 -48.43 4.01
CA GLY A 3 38.72 -49.06 4.70
C GLY A 3 37.86 -48.00 5.33
N SER A 4 36.97 -47.36 4.56
CA SER A 4 35.92 -46.49 5.10
C SER A 4 34.78 -46.22 4.11
N ALA A 5 34.96 -46.44 2.81
CA ALA A 5 33.89 -46.10 1.84
C ALA A 5 32.90 -47.23 1.58
N ALA A 6 33.25 -48.47 1.98
CA ALA A 6 32.38 -49.64 1.79
C ALA A 6 31.44 -49.89 2.99
N ASP A 7 31.84 -49.49 4.20
CA ASP A 7 30.98 -49.59 5.39
C ASP A 7 29.83 -48.58 5.41
N ASP A 8 30.06 -47.40 4.84
CA ASP A 8 29.03 -46.35 4.82
C ASP A 8 27.91 -46.60 3.77
N ALA A 9 28.22 -47.37 2.70
CA ALA A 9 27.22 -47.75 1.68
C ALA A 9 26.28 -48.87 2.16
N GLU A 10 26.75 -49.75 3.04
CA GLU A 10 25.95 -50.86 3.62
C GLU A 10 24.95 -50.35 4.69
N ASP A 11 25.22 -49.17 5.28
CA ASP A 11 24.39 -48.59 6.31
C ASP A 11 23.13 -47.90 5.75
N LEU A 12 23.15 -47.39 4.50
CA LEU A 12 21.98 -46.78 3.85
C LEU A 12 20.92 -47.79 3.39
N ASP A 13 21.32 -49.03 3.07
CA ASP A 13 20.39 -50.12 2.68
C ASP A 13 19.55 -50.61 3.88
N ARG A 14 19.96 -50.27 5.12
CA ARG A 14 19.22 -50.56 6.35
C ARG A 14 18.51 -49.36 6.96
N THR A 15 18.68 -48.18 6.39
CA THR A 15 18.12 -46.95 6.92
C THR A 15 16.64 -46.82 6.54
N THR A 16 15.77 -46.88 7.52
CA THR A 16 14.33 -46.63 7.31
C THR A 16 14.10 -45.11 7.16
N VAL A 17 13.67 -44.71 5.98
CA VAL A 17 13.31 -43.32 5.70
C VAL A 17 11.88 -43.07 6.08
N THR A 18 11.62 -42.02 6.85
CA THR A 18 10.27 -41.65 7.30
C THR A 18 9.91 -40.27 6.79
N VAL A 19 8.78 -40.15 6.16
CA VAL A 19 8.21 -38.85 5.70
C VAL A 19 7.29 -38.31 6.76
N ASN A 20 7.51 -37.07 7.17
CA ASN A 20 6.59 -36.36 8.05
C ASN A 20 5.41 -35.77 7.21
N VAL A 21 4.34 -36.54 7.08
CA VAL A 21 3.17 -36.23 6.26
C VAL A 21 2.37 -35.02 6.79
N LEU A 22 2.63 -34.61 8.03
CA LEU A 22 1.89 -33.51 8.70
C LEU A 22 2.66 -32.18 8.71
N ALA A 23 3.34 -31.84 7.63
CA ALA A 23 3.80 -30.48 7.44
C ALA A 23 2.58 -29.56 7.30
N VAL A 24 2.31 -28.75 8.33
CA VAL A 24 1.31 -27.68 8.25
C VAL A 24 1.73 -26.77 7.11
N PRO A 25 0.88 -26.54 6.09
CA PRO A 25 1.26 -25.66 4.98
C PRO A 25 1.65 -24.29 5.54
N PRO A 26 2.74 -23.67 5.04
CA PRO A 26 3.05 -22.29 5.39
C PRO A 26 1.82 -21.43 5.07
N ALA A 27 1.50 -20.48 5.94
CA ALA A 27 0.58 -19.40 5.56
C ALA A 27 1.09 -18.87 4.23
N GLU A 28 0.24 -18.87 3.18
CA GLU A 28 0.65 -18.40 1.87
C GLU A 28 1.34 -17.05 2.04
N PRO A 29 2.60 -16.89 1.59
CA PRO A 29 3.22 -15.58 1.56
C PRO A 29 2.34 -14.74 0.66
N ALA A 30 1.97 -13.55 1.12
CA ALA A 30 1.41 -12.53 0.25
C ALA A 30 2.27 -12.52 -1.03
N PRO A 31 1.69 -12.43 -2.25
CA PRO A 31 2.35 -12.78 -3.51
C PRO A 31 3.74 -12.18 -3.59
N SER A 32 4.75 -13.02 -3.43
CA SER A 32 6.14 -12.62 -3.46
C SER A 32 6.49 -12.25 -4.89
N ARG A 33 6.67 -10.97 -5.15
CA ARG A 33 7.43 -10.53 -6.29
C ARG A 33 8.84 -11.13 -6.15
N ALA A 34 9.25 -11.82 -7.19
CA ALA A 34 10.52 -12.52 -7.31
C ALA A 34 11.69 -11.75 -6.68
N SER A 35 12.43 -12.45 -5.83
CA SER A 35 13.59 -11.96 -5.11
C SER A 35 14.82 -11.91 -6.01
N ASP A 36 15.12 -10.72 -6.51
CA ASP A 36 16.47 -10.33 -6.92
C ASP A 36 17.14 -9.65 -5.71
N THR A 37 17.84 -10.44 -4.89
CA THR A 37 18.30 -10.04 -3.55
C THR A 37 19.62 -9.26 -3.50
N SER A 38 20.24 -8.90 -4.63
CA SER A 38 21.47 -8.08 -4.64
C SER A 38 21.34 -6.71 -5.27
N THR A 39 20.31 -6.46 -6.08
CA THR A 39 20.04 -5.16 -6.70
C THR A 39 18.90 -4.40 -5.99
N GLY A 40 18.13 -5.09 -5.15
CA GLY A 40 16.90 -4.57 -4.50
C GLY A 40 17.13 -3.49 -3.45
N ALA A 41 18.23 -3.53 -2.71
CA ALA A 41 18.49 -2.55 -1.65
C ALA A 41 18.81 -1.15 -2.20
N ARG A 42 19.47 -1.05 -3.37
CA ARG A 42 19.76 0.23 -4.03
C ARG A 42 18.56 0.81 -4.79
N THR A 43 17.65 -0.02 -5.28
CA THR A 43 16.44 0.42 -6.01
C THR A 43 15.28 0.78 -5.09
N LEU A 44 15.14 0.16 -3.92
CA LEU A 44 14.18 0.56 -2.88
C LEU A 44 14.50 1.95 -2.32
N SER A 45 15.77 2.27 -2.08
CA SER A 45 16.19 3.62 -1.64
C SER A 45 15.87 4.72 -2.65
N LYS A 46 15.96 4.44 -3.97
CA LYS A 46 15.58 5.42 -5.02
C LYS A 46 14.07 5.50 -5.26
N ARG A 47 13.30 4.42 -5.06
CA ARG A 47 11.83 4.45 -5.22
C ARG A 47 11.12 5.14 -4.07
N THR A 48 11.64 5.06 -2.84
CA THR A 48 11.02 5.69 -1.66
C THR A 48 11.15 7.22 -1.66
N THR A 49 12.20 7.77 -2.28
CA THR A 49 12.40 9.23 -2.39
C THR A 49 11.64 9.88 -3.56
N ALA A 50 11.27 9.15 -4.60
CA ALA A 50 10.50 9.65 -5.75
C ALA A 50 8.98 9.61 -5.53
N MET A 51 8.50 8.75 -4.63
CA MET A 51 7.07 8.49 -4.41
C MET A 51 6.24 9.70 -3.92
N PRO A 52 6.72 10.59 -3.02
CA PRO A 52 5.95 11.74 -2.57
C PRO A 52 5.75 12.81 -3.65
N LEU A 53 6.75 13.07 -4.48
CA LEU A 53 6.67 14.07 -5.54
C LEU A 53 5.73 13.66 -6.69
N ASP A 54 5.72 12.39 -7.05
CA ASP A 54 4.80 11.86 -8.06
C ASP A 54 3.35 11.83 -7.56
N LEU A 55 3.13 11.54 -6.29
CA LEU A 55 1.80 11.59 -5.67
C LEU A 55 1.27 13.03 -5.63
N LEU A 56 2.12 14.01 -5.26
CA LEU A 56 1.75 15.43 -5.28
C LEU A 56 1.40 15.90 -6.69
N ARG A 57 2.19 15.52 -7.71
CA ARG A 57 1.90 15.83 -9.10
C ARG A 57 0.59 15.23 -9.59
N ARG A 58 0.30 13.99 -9.23
CA ARG A 58 -0.97 13.32 -9.56
C ARG A 58 -2.16 14.03 -8.94
N ASP A 59 -2.04 14.40 -7.68
CA ASP A 59 -3.10 15.12 -6.95
C ASP A 59 -3.30 16.54 -7.52
N GLU A 60 -2.24 17.27 -7.86
CA GLU A 60 -2.34 18.56 -8.53
C GLU A 60 -2.99 18.47 -9.92
N ALA A 61 -2.59 17.47 -10.72
CA ALA A 61 -3.19 17.23 -12.02
C ALA A 61 -4.68 16.85 -11.92
N ALA A 62 -5.04 16.02 -10.97
CA ALA A 62 -6.42 15.62 -10.71
C ALA A 62 -7.28 16.83 -10.29
N ARG A 63 -6.80 17.68 -9.38
CA ARG A 63 -7.49 18.92 -8.99
C ARG A 63 -7.66 19.89 -10.15
N ALA A 64 -6.61 20.07 -10.97
CA ALA A 64 -6.68 20.93 -12.16
C ALA A 64 -7.72 20.41 -13.17
N SER A 65 -7.80 19.09 -13.37
CA SER A 65 -8.79 18.45 -14.24
C SER A 65 -10.22 18.63 -13.74
N VAL A 66 -10.46 18.44 -12.44
CA VAL A 66 -11.78 18.64 -11.81
C VAL A 66 -12.18 20.12 -11.92
N PHE A 67 -11.27 21.02 -11.60
CA PHE A 67 -11.51 22.46 -11.68
C PHE A 67 -11.82 22.92 -13.11
N ALA A 68 -11.08 22.41 -14.10
CA ALA A 68 -11.35 22.73 -15.50
C ALA A 68 -12.76 22.31 -15.94
N ARG A 69 -13.22 21.11 -15.57
CA ARG A 69 -14.57 20.65 -15.86
C ARG A 69 -15.64 21.50 -15.19
N LEU A 70 -15.40 21.92 -13.94
CA LEU A 70 -16.29 22.80 -13.21
C LEU A 70 -16.45 24.16 -13.93
N MET A 71 -15.33 24.76 -14.37
CA MET A 71 -15.33 26.04 -15.08
C MET A 71 -16.01 25.95 -16.45
N ILE A 72 -15.82 24.86 -17.18
CA ILE A 72 -16.52 24.58 -18.43
C ILE A 72 -18.03 24.45 -18.18
N GLY A 73 -18.45 23.73 -17.16
CA GLY A 73 -19.85 23.57 -16.79
C GLY A 73 -20.49 24.92 -16.40
N LEU A 74 -19.80 25.74 -15.61
CA LEU A 74 -20.24 27.07 -15.21
C LEU A 74 -20.40 27.99 -16.43
N ALA A 75 -19.43 27.94 -17.36
CA ALA A 75 -19.50 28.72 -18.60
C ALA A 75 -20.70 28.30 -19.49
N ALA A 76 -20.93 26.97 -19.59
CA ALA A 76 -22.09 26.46 -20.33
C ALA A 76 -23.43 26.91 -19.75
N MET A 77 -23.55 26.98 -18.41
CA MET A 77 -24.73 27.49 -17.75
C MET A 77 -24.95 29.00 -18.00
N GLY A 78 -23.89 29.77 -18.21
CA GLY A 78 -23.94 31.17 -18.52
C GLY A 78 -24.61 31.50 -19.88
N ILE A 79 -24.51 30.57 -20.85
CA ILE A 79 -25.03 30.78 -22.21
C ILE A 79 -26.56 31.01 -22.22
N PRO A 80 -27.42 30.12 -21.67
CA PRO A 80 -28.85 30.37 -21.63
C PRO A 80 -29.20 31.55 -20.73
N LEU A 81 -28.45 31.79 -19.65
CA LEU A 81 -28.70 32.88 -18.73
C LEU A 81 -28.60 34.26 -19.42
N ILE A 82 -27.51 34.48 -20.20
CA ILE A 82 -27.35 35.78 -20.90
C ILE A 82 -28.37 35.97 -22.02
N ALA A 83 -28.91 34.90 -22.58
CA ALA A 83 -29.98 34.98 -23.59
C ALA A 83 -31.33 35.44 -23.00
N LEU A 84 -31.53 35.14 -21.70
CA LEU A 84 -32.75 35.55 -20.98
C LEU A 84 -32.68 36.94 -20.41
N LEU A 85 -31.48 37.54 -20.36
CA LEU A 85 -31.27 38.87 -19.78
C LEU A 85 -31.30 39.98 -20.87
N ASP A 86 -31.91 41.11 -20.53
CA ASP A 86 -31.88 42.32 -21.39
C ASP A 86 -30.52 43.02 -21.17
N VAL A 87 -29.57 42.73 -22.03
CA VAL A 87 -28.18 43.18 -21.94
C VAL A 87 -27.82 43.92 -23.22
N HIS A 88 -27.09 45.04 -23.09
CA HIS A 88 -26.61 45.82 -24.22
C HIS A 88 -25.86 44.93 -25.24
N PRO A 89 -26.06 45.09 -26.56
CA PRO A 89 -25.45 44.23 -27.59
C PRO A 89 -23.94 44.08 -27.45
N MET A 90 -23.22 45.16 -27.12
CA MET A 90 -21.76 45.10 -26.90
C MET A 90 -21.40 44.22 -25.72
N ALA A 91 -22.09 44.36 -24.59
CA ALA A 91 -21.84 43.52 -23.40
C ALA A 91 -22.16 42.04 -23.69
N ARG A 92 -23.20 41.75 -24.47
CA ARG A 92 -23.54 40.37 -24.94
C ARG A 92 -22.45 39.81 -25.81
N THR A 93 -21.86 40.60 -26.73
CA THR A 93 -20.71 40.15 -27.56
C THR A 93 -19.47 39.88 -26.70
N VAL A 94 -19.13 40.77 -25.76
CA VAL A 94 -18.01 40.57 -24.83
C VAL A 94 -18.23 39.31 -24.00
N PHE A 95 -19.44 39.05 -23.51
CA PHE A 95 -19.76 37.80 -22.80
C PHE A 95 -19.54 36.57 -23.66
N ALA A 96 -20.03 36.57 -24.91
CA ALA A 96 -19.88 35.43 -25.82
C ALA A 96 -18.39 35.13 -26.09
N VAL A 97 -17.59 36.16 -26.32
CA VAL A 97 -16.12 36.00 -26.51
C VAL A 97 -15.46 35.45 -25.24
N THR A 98 -15.87 35.95 -24.05
CA THR A 98 -15.38 35.49 -22.75
C THR A 98 -15.68 34.00 -22.54
N VAL A 99 -16.92 33.59 -22.80
CA VAL A 99 -17.33 32.18 -22.68
C VAL A 99 -16.54 31.28 -23.63
N ALA A 100 -16.40 31.70 -24.90
CA ALA A 100 -15.61 30.98 -25.86
C ALA A 100 -14.14 30.82 -25.41
N ALA A 101 -13.53 31.88 -24.90
CA ALA A 101 -12.18 31.86 -24.35
C ALA A 101 -12.08 30.93 -23.12
N VAL A 102 -13.07 30.91 -22.24
CA VAL A 102 -13.13 29.98 -21.09
C VAL A 102 -13.15 28.51 -21.56
N PHE A 103 -13.97 28.18 -22.58
CA PHE A 103 -14.01 26.83 -23.14
C PHE A 103 -12.65 26.42 -23.71
N VAL A 104 -11.95 27.27 -24.45
CA VAL A 104 -10.65 26.99 -25.01
C VAL A 104 -9.59 26.81 -23.92
N LEU A 105 -9.51 27.74 -22.98
CA LEU A 105 -8.51 27.73 -21.91
C LEU A 105 -8.68 26.55 -20.98
N TYR A 106 -9.89 26.32 -20.48
CA TYR A 106 -10.12 25.20 -19.55
C TYR A 106 -10.25 23.86 -20.26
N GLY A 107 -10.63 23.81 -21.53
CA GLY A 107 -10.54 22.63 -22.38
C GLY A 107 -9.07 22.20 -22.55
N TYR A 108 -8.16 23.17 -22.75
CA TYR A 108 -6.73 22.90 -22.79
C TYR A 108 -6.19 22.43 -21.42
N VAL A 109 -6.61 23.04 -20.31
CA VAL A 109 -6.26 22.57 -18.94
C VAL A 109 -6.70 21.14 -18.75
N TRP A 110 -7.95 20.81 -19.07
CA TRP A 110 -8.47 19.46 -18.95
C TRP A 110 -7.67 18.46 -19.78
N TRP A 111 -7.34 18.81 -21.02
CA TRP A 111 -6.55 17.95 -21.92
C TRP A 111 -5.16 17.62 -21.37
N PHE A 112 -4.39 18.61 -20.90
CA PHE A 112 -3.04 18.34 -20.41
C PHE A 112 -3.01 17.82 -18.97
N SER A 113 -4.03 18.05 -18.16
CA SER A 113 -4.10 17.57 -16.78
C SER A 113 -4.69 16.16 -16.66
N HIS A 114 -5.37 15.66 -17.70
CA HIS A 114 -5.91 14.31 -17.74
C HIS A 114 -4.80 13.24 -17.68
N GLU A 115 -3.64 13.52 -18.21
CA GLU A 115 -2.49 12.64 -18.23
C GLU A 115 -1.32 13.26 -17.43
N VAL A 116 -0.94 12.60 -16.33
CA VAL A 116 0.10 13.13 -15.40
C VAL A 116 1.42 13.44 -16.10
N ALA A 117 1.77 12.67 -17.13
CA ALA A 117 2.99 12.91 -17.91
C ALA A 117 2.99 14.26 -18.65
N ARG A 118 1.83 14.77 -19.05
CA ARG A 118 1.66 16.05 -19.76
C ARG A 118 1.49 17.23 -18.80
N TYR A 119 1.17 16.97 -17.53
CA TYR A 119 0.95 18.00 -16.54
C TYR A 119 2.19 18.85 -16.28
N SER A 120 2.02 20.17 -16.31
CA SER A 120 3.10 21.13 -16.05
C SER A 120 2.58 22.35 -15.32
N LEU A 121 3.22 22.72 -14.22
CA LEU A 121 2.91 23.93 -13.45
C LEU A 121 3.09 25.22 -14.28
N VAL A 122 4.05 25.22 -15.23
CA VAL A 122 4.26 26.37 -16.11
C VAL A 122 3.07 26.56 -17.06
N LYS A 123 2.58 25.47 -17.66
CA LYS A 123 1.38 25.52 -18.52
C LYS A 123 0.16 25.98 -17.75
N LEU A 124 -0.05 25.41 -16.55
CA LEU A 124 -1.15 25.80 -15.68
C LEU A 124 -1.05 27.27 -15.29
N GLY A 125 0.15 27.75 -14.94
CA GLY A 125 0.41 29.14 -14.60
C GLY A 125 0.11 30.08 -15.77
N ALA A 126 0.60 29.76 -16.97
CA ALA A 126 0.33 30.58 -18.16
C ALA A 126 -1.17 30.66 -18.48
N VAL A 127 -1.89 29.53 -18.42
CA VAL A 127 -3.34 29.51 -18.62
C VAL A 127 -4.07 30.30 -17.53
N SER A 128 -3.60 30.23 -16.28
CA SER A 128 -4.23 31.01 -15.19
C SER A 128 -4.12 32.53 -15.40
N GLN A 129 -3.02 33.03 -16.00
CA GLN A 129 -2.89 34.44 -16.37
C GLN A 129 -3.90 34.81 -17.47
N ALA A 130 -3.99 33.99 -18.53
CA ALA A 130 -4.95 34.22 -19.61
C ALA A 130 -6.40 34.19 -19.09
N ALA A 131 -6.72 33.24 -18.19
CA ALA A 131 -8.03 33.12 -17.57
C ALA A 131 -8.36 34.34 -16.67
N ALA A 132 -7.39 34.88 -15.92
CA ALA A 132 -7.54 36.07 -15.10
C ALA A 132 -7.88 37.31 -15.95
N LEU A 133 -7.22 37.48 -17.10
CA LEU A 133 -7.52 38.54 -18.05
C LEU A 133 -8.89 38.35 -18.73
N THR A 134 -9.20 37.10 -19.11
CA THR A 134 -10.51 36.75 -19.71
C THR A 134 -11.67 37.05 -18.75
N ALA A 135 -11.47 36.88 -17.44
CA ALA A 135 -12.50 37.18 -16.42
C ALA A 135 -12.91 38.66 -16.43
N CYS A 136 -12.08 39.59 -16.94
CA CYS A 136 -12.46 40.99 -17.11
C CYS A 136 -13.67 41.16 -18.04
N GLY A 137 -13.84 40.31 -19.05
CA GLY A 137 -14.99 40.29 -19.91
C GLY A 137 -16.30 39.99 -19.16
N LEU A 138 -16.24 39.06 -18.21
CA LEU A 138 -17.36 38.73 -17.33
C LEU A 138 -17.68 39.92 -16.41
N VAL A 139 -16.65 40.53 -15.80
CA VAL A 139 -16.77 41.68 -14.92
C VAL A 139 -17.35 42.89 -15.71
N TYR A 140 -16.90 43.11 -16.94
CA TYR A 140 -17.45 44.16 -17.82
C TYR A 140 -18.94 43.94 -18.12
N THR A 141 -19.32 42.68 -18.45
CA THR A 141 -20.70 42.32 -18.81
C THR A 141 -21.68 42.56 -17.67
N PHE A 142 -21.34 42.17 -16.46
CA PHE A 142 -22.22 42.32 -15.29
C PHE A 142 -22.03 43.64 -14.54
N GLY A 143 -20.94 44.35 -14.78
CA GLY A 143 -20.56 45.59 -14.14
C GLY A 143 -19.39 45.42 -13.17
N VAL A 144 -18.49 46.40 -13.13
CA VAL A 144 -17.24 46.34 -12.32
C VAL A 144 -17.48 46.33 -10.83
N TYR A 145 -18.64 46.77 -10.37
CA TYR A 145 -19.04 46.76 -8.96
C TYR A 145 -20.11 45.70 -8.66
N SER A 146 -20.34 44.79 -9.60
CA SER A 146 -21.23 43.63 -9.44
C SER A 146 -20.55 42.49 -8.65
N PRO A 147 -21.27 41.42 -8.29
CA PRO A 147 -20.68 40.19 -7.72
C PRO A 147 -19.83 39.37 -8.72
N ALA A 148 -19.78 39.71 -10.01
CA ALA A 148 -19.06 38.94 -11.03
C ALA A 148 -17.58 38.66 -10.71
N PRO A 149 -16.81 39.54 -10.04
CA PRO A 149 -15.45 39.26 -9.60
C PRO A 149 -15.28 37.99 -8.73
N VAL A 150 -16.36 37.49 -8.10
CA VAL A 150 -16.34 36.26 -7.28
C VAL A 150 -15.89 35.05 -8.10
N VAL A 151 -16.17 35.00 -9.40
CA VAL A 151 -15.70 33.92 -10.28
C VAL A 151 -14.18 33.88 -10.32
N SER A 152 -13.51 35.02 -10.35
CA SER A 152 -12.05 35.15 -10.30
C SER A 152 -11.47 34.64 -8.95
N VAL A 153 -12.23 34.80 -7.86
CA VAL A 153 -11.84 34.31 -6.51
C VAL A 153 -11.66 32.82 -6.51
N VAL A 154 -12.58 32.08 -7.14
CA VAL A 154 -12.52 30.62 -7.21
C VAL A 154 -11.29 30.16 -8.00
N ALA A 155 -11.01 30.78 -9.14
CA ALA A 155 -9.83 30.48 -9.95
C ALA A 155 -8.54 30.86 -9.22
N LEU A 156 -8.50 31.97 -8.54
CA LEU A 156 -7.34 32.40 -7.73
C LEU A 156 -7.08 31.46 -6.57
N TYR A 157 -8.10 31.05 -5.84
CA TYR A 157 -7.97 30.06 -4.76
C TYR A 157 -7.43 28.73 -5.28
N ALA A 158 -7.98 28.22 -6.37
CA ALA A 158 -7.52 26.98 -7.00
C ALA A 158 -6.04 27.05 -7.41
N MET A 159 -5.62 28.21 -7.98
CA MET A 159 -4.21 28.43 -8.33
C MET A 159 -3.32 28.58 -7.10
N ALA A 160 -3.81 29.18 -6.02
CA ALA A 160 -3.07 29.33 -4.76
C ALA A 160 -2.80 27.99 -4.05
N LEU A 161 -3.59 26.96 -4.33
CA LEU A 161 -3.35 25.58 -3.90
C LEU A 161 -2.22 24.87 -4.68
N SER A 162 -1.76 25.44 -5.80
CA SER A 162 -0.67 24.84 -6.60
C SER A 162 0.69 24.91 -5.90
N GLY A 163 1.63 24.09 -6.39
CA GLY A 163 3.01 24.05 -5.86
C GLY A 163 3.82 25.31 -6.10
N SER A 164 3.42 26.18 -7.01
CA SER A 164 4.17 27.39 -7.40
C SER A 164 3.67 28.64 -6.68
N PHE A 165 4.49 29.20 -5.81
CA PHE A 165 4.22 30.51 -5.22
C PHE A 165 4.21 31.61 -6.29
N GLY A 166 5.20 31.60 -7.20
CA GLY A 166 5.35 32.65 -8.21
C GLY A 166 4.12 32.77 -9.13
N TRP A 167 3.62 31.64 -9.65
CA TRP A 167 2.43 31.65 -10.50
C TRP A 167 1.16 32.02 -9.74
N SER A 168 1.04 31.58 -8.48
CA SER A 168 -0.10 31.93 -7.63
C SER A 168 -0.13 33.44 -7.32
N PHE A 169 1.03 34.01 -6.98
CA PHE A 169 1.15 35.44 -6.70
C PHE A 169 0.92 36.28 -7.97
N ALA A 170 1.48 35.86 -9.11
CA ALA A 170 1.25 36.51 -10.39
C ALA A 170 -0.25 36.52 -10.74
N SER A 171 -0.97 35.40 -10.51
CA SER A 171 -2.42 35.35 -10.75
C SER A 171 -3.19 36.29 -9.84
N TYR A 172 -2.80 36.42 -8.57
CA TYR A 172 -3.38 37.39 -7.65
C TYR A 172 -3.19 38.83 -8.16
N VAL A 173 -1.95 39.20 -8.54
CA VAL A 173 -1.63 40.54 -9.06
C VAL A 173 -2.39 40.82 -10.36
N THR A 174 -2.47 39.85 -11.27
CA THR A 174 -3.21 39.98 -12.53
C THR A 174 -4.70 40.21 -12.28
N CYS A 175 -5.36 39.43 -11.42
CA CYS A 175 -6.76 39.61 -11.08
C CYS A 175 -7.00 40.98 -10.42
N ALA A 176 -6.18 41.34 -9.43
CA ALA A 176 -6.33 42.59 -8.70
C ALA A 176 -6.12 43.81 -9.60
N LEU A 177 -5.02 43.82 -10.37
CA LEU A 177 -4.64 44.92 -11.22
C LEU A 177 -5.59 45.10 -12.41
N SER A 178 -5.94 44.00 -13.09
CA SER A 178 -6.85 44.03 -14.24
C SER A 178 -8.24 44.57 -13.87
N HIS A 179 -8.75 44.17 -12.68
CA HIS A 179 -10.04 44.68 -12.17
C HIS A 179 -9.96 46.18 -11.87
N VAL A 180 -8.89 46.65 -11.19
CA VAL A 180 -8.70 48.09 -10.94
C VAL A 180 -8.57 48.89 -12.23
N LEU A 181 -7.77 48.41 -13.19
CA LEU A 181 -7.58 49.05 -14.48
C LEU A 181 -8.90 49.15 -15.27
N LEU A 182 -9.71 48.09 -15.27
CA LEU A 182 -11.02 48.10 -15.91
C LEU A 182 -11.95 49.16 -15.26
N ALA A 183 -12.01 49.19 -13.93
CA ALA A 183 -12.84 50.17 -13.20
C ALA A 183 -12.38 51.60 -13.46
N VAL A 184 -11.07 51.88 -13.45
CA VAL A 184 -10.49 53.17 -13.75
C VAL A 184 -10.79 53.59 -15.19
N SER A 185 -10.67 52.67 -16.15
CA SER A 185 -10.92 52.91 -17.56
C SER A 185 -12.39 53.30 -17.82
N ILE A 186 -13.32 52.64 -17.14
CA ILE A 186 -14.76 53.02 -17.22
C ILE A 186 -14.99 54.36 -16.54
N HIS A 187 -14.44 54.59 -15.35
CA HIS A 187 -14.61 55.86 -14.62
C HIS A 187 -14.04 57.07 -15.38
N ARG A 188 -12.94 56.88 -16.13
CA ARG A 188 -12.32 57.92 -16.98
C ARG A 188 -13.03 58.08 -18.32
N GLY A 189 -14.01 57.23 -18.63
CA GLY A 189 -14.71 57.27 -19.92
C GLY A 189 -13.88 56.73 -21.10
N TRP A 190 -12.76 56.06 -20.84
CA TRP A 190 -11.94 55.41 -21.88
C TRP A 190 -12.64 54.18 -22.48
N ILE A 191 -13.44 53.50 -21.65
CA ILE A 191 -14.29 52.39 -22.04
C ILE A 191 -15.74 52.76 -21.68
N ALA A 192 -16.65 52.57 -22.62
CA ALA A 192 -18.07 52.80 -22.37
C ALA A 192 -18.62 51.74 -21.42
N ASP A 193 -19.38 52.17 -20.43
CA ASP A 193 -20.01 51.30 -19.44
C ASP A 193 -21.34 50.76 -19.98
N HIS A 194 -21.29 49.53 -20.51
CA HIS A 194 -22.48 48.83 -20.99
C HIS A 194 -22.82 47.62 -20.09
N GLY A 195 -22.26 47.57 -18.86
CA GLY A 195 -22.54 46.51 -17.90
C GLY A 195 -24.01 46.50 -17.44
N MET A 196 -24.53 45.37 -17.05
CA MET A 196 -25.88 45.21 -16.49
C MET A 196 -26.12 46.12 -15.29
N ILE A 197 -25.10 46.28 -14.46
CA ILE A 197 -25.07 47.18 -13.30
C ILE A 197 -24.06 48.29 -13.64
N PRO A 198 -24.51 49.42 -14.22
CA PRO A 198 -23.58 50.48 -14.57
C PRO A 198 -22.94 51.11 -13.34
N ALA A 199 -21.68 51.51 -13.45
CA ALA A 199 -20.94 52.15 -12.37
C ALA A 199 -21.65 53.41 -11.85
N SER A 200 -22.34 54.15 -12.75
CA SER A 200 -23.12 55.34 -12.43
C SER A 200 -24.30 55.06 -11.50
N SER A 201 -24.75 53.81 -11.36
CA SER A 201 -25.83 53.44 -10.44
C SER A 201 -25.43 53.53 -8.96
N LEU A 202 -24.13 53.58 -8.67
CA LEU A 202 -23.59 53.66 -7.32
C LEU A 202 -22.97 55.02 -7.04
N ALA A 203 -23.21 55.58 -5.85
CA ALA A 203 -22.53 56.80 -5.40
C ALA A 203 -21.00 56.57 -5.34
N PRO A 204 -20.16 57.57 -5.62
CA PRO A 204 -18.69 57.44 -5.66
C PRO A 204 -18.07 56.80 -4.39
N ARG A 205 -18.65 57.14 -3.22
CA ARG A 205 -18.23 56.50 -1.95
C ARG A 205 -18.47 54.98 -1.96
N ASN A 206 -19.60 54.55 -2.46
CA ASN A 206 -19.97 53.13 -2.51
C ASN A 206 -19.12 52.38 -3.55
N GLN A 207 -18.77 53.02 -4.67
CA GLN A 207 -17.84 52.48 -5.66
C GLN A 207 -16.47 52.16 -5.02
N LEU A 208 -15.93 53.13 -4.24
CA LEU A 208 -14.66 52.95 -3.53
C LEU A 208 -14.73 51.79 -2.51
N VAL A 209 -15.78 51.77 -1.69
CA VAL A 209 -15.97 50.72 -0.68
C VAL A 209 -16.08 49.36 -1.36
N THR A 210 -16.89 49.23 -2.41
CA THR A 210 -17.04 47.98 -3.16
C THR A 210 -15.70 47.50 -3.76
N MET A 211 -14.93 48.41 -4.35
CA MET A 211 -13.61 48.12 -4.90
C MET A 211 -12.70 47.60 -3.81
N LEU A 212 -12.62 48.26 -2.65
CA LEU A 212 -11.78 47.81 -1.53
C LEU A 212 -12.23 46.45 -1.01
N CYS A 213 -13.53 46.17 -0.92
CA CYS A 213 -14.05 44.85 -0.54
C CYS A 213 -13.64 43.76 -1.53
N ILE A 214 -13.74 44.01 -2.84
CA ILE A 214 -13.34 43.04 -3.87
C ILE A 214 -11.83 42.74 -3.77
N GLN A 215 -11.00 43.79 -3.61
CA GLN A 215 -9.55 43.60 -3.44
C GLN A 215 -9.21 42.83 -2.17
N ALA A 216 -9.93 43.09 -1.07
CA ALA A 216 -9.77 42.32 0.17
C ALA A 216 -10.14 40.83 0.00
N VAL A 217 -11.21 40.54 -0.75
CA VAL A 217 -11.63 39.16 -1.06
C VAL A 217 -10.58 38.46 -1.92
N TYR A 218 -9.97 39.12 -2.91
CA TYR A 218 -8.87 38.54 -3.68
C TYR A 218 -7.66 38.23 -2.82
N ALA A 219 -7.25 39.15 -1.93
CA ALA A 219 -6.16 38.95 -1.02
C ALA A 219 -6.42 37.76 -0.04
N LEU A 220 -7.65 37.71 0.50
CA LEU A 220 -8.07 36.64 1.39
C LEU A 220 -8.08 35.28 0.68
N ALA A 221 -8.59 35.21 -0.54
CA ALA A 221 -8.58 33.95 -1.31
C ALA A 221 -7.19 33.46 -1.59
N PHE A 222 -6.28 34.37 -1.98
CA PHE A 222 -4.86 34.01 -2.15
C PHE A 222 -4.23 33.53 -0.85
N ALA A 223 -4.38 34.28 0.26
CA ALA A 223 -3.82 33.91 1.56
C ALA A 223 -4.35 32.57 2.07
N GLN A 224 -5.66 32.35 1.98
CA GLN A 224 -6.33 31.12 2.38
C GLN A 224 -5.86 29.92 1.56
N GLY A 225 -5.73 30.07 0.24
CA GLY A 225 -5.21 29.01 -0.63
C GLY A 225 -3.77 28.66 -0.27
N ARG A 226 -2.89 29.63 -0.04
CA ARG A 226 -1.50 29.42 0.38
C ARG A 226 -1.39 28.76 1.75
N TRP A 227 -2.20 29.22 2.70
CA TRP A 227 -2.24 28.61 4.03
C TRP A 227 -2.70 27.14 3.99
N SER A 228 -3.77 26.86 3.25
CA SER A 228 -4.27 25.48 3.04
C SER A 228 -3.20 24.60 2.41
N ARG A 229 -2.50 25.09 1.36
CA ARG A 229 -1.39 24.36 0.74
C ARG A 229 -0.27 24.08 1.74
N SER A 230 0.14 25.06 2.54
CA SER A 230 1.20 24.91 3.54
C SER A 230 0.84 23.82 4.55
N LYS A 231 -0.39 23.79 5.05
CA LYS A 231 -0.88 22.72 5.94
C LYS A 231 -0.83 21.35 5.29
N THR A 232 -1.32 21.22 4.05
CA THR A 232 -1.32 19.94 3.33
C THR A 232 0.10 19.40 3.17
N VAL A 233 1.05 20.25 2.77
CA VAL A 233 2.47 19.83 2.61
C VAL A 233 3.05 19.41 3.95
N LYS A 234 2.77 20.14 5.03
CA LYS A 234 3.23 19.79 6.37
C LYS A 234 2.68 18.43 6.84
N HIS A 235 1.38 18.20 6.70
CA HIS A 235 0.77 16.92 7.08
C HIS A 235 1.32 15.73 6.29
N LEU A 236 1.63 15.91 5.00
CA LEU A 236 2.28 14.87 4.20
C LEU A 236 3.70 14.55 4.70
N ALA A 237 4.47 15.58 5.06
CA ALA A 237 5.80 15.40 5.64
C ALA A 237 5.74 14.68 7.00
N ASP A 238 4.80 15.05 7.87
CA ASP A 238 4.59 14.42 9.18
C ASP A 238 4.20 12.93 9.02
N LEU A 239 3.34 12.63 8.04
CA LEU A 239 2.95 11.26 7.71
C LEU A 239 4.13 10.42 7.20
N GLU A 240 4.99 11.00 6.36
CA GLU A 240 6.19 10.32 5.87
C GLU A 240 7.14 9.96 7.01
N VAL A 241 7.35 10.87 7.96
CA VAL A 241 8.17 10.62 9.16
C VAL A 241 7.57 9.50 10.01
N ALA A 242 6.25 9.52 10.24
CA ALA A 242 5.56 8.48 11.00
C ALA A 242 5.68 7.09 10.33
N MET A 243 5.52 7.02 9.01
CA MET A 243 5.66 5.77 8.25
C MET A 243 7.09 5.22 8.32
N ARG A 244 8.12 6.07 8.27
CA ARG A 244 9.52 5.65 8.46
C ARG A 244 9.76 5.07 9.85
N GLN A 245 9.23 5.70 10.90
CA GLN A 245 9.35 5.19 12.28
C GLN A 245 8.68 3.83 12.46
N VAL A 246 7.53 3.59 11.84
CA VAL A 246 6.87 2.28 11.85
C VAL A 246 7.74 1.24 11.15
N ALA A 247 8.25 1.55 9.96
CA ALA A 247 9.11 0.64 9.21
C ALA A 247 10.42 0.28 9.96
N GLU A 248 11.03 1.25 10.65
CA GLU A 248 12.20 1.00 11.51
C GLU A 248 11.88 0.10 12.70
N ARG A 249 10.74 0.31 13.36
CA ARG A 249 10.27 -0.57 14.44
C ARG A 249 10.04 -2.00 13.97
N ASP A 250 9.37 -2.16 12.82
CA ASP A 250 9.11 -3.48 12.23
C ASP A 250 10.42 -4.20 11.87
N ALA A 251 11.40 -3.48 11.33
CA ALA A 251 12.72 -4.02 11.03
C ALA A 251 13.47 -4.47 12.30
N LEU A 252 13.41 -3.67 13.38
CA LEU A 252 14.00 -4.03 14.68
C LEU A 252 13.32 -5.25 15.30
N LEU A 253 11.99 -5.31 15.26
CA LEU A 253 11.25 -6.47 15.75
C LEU A 253 11.60 -7.73 14.98
N ALA A 254 11.70 -7.65 13.65
CA ALA A 254 12.13 -8.77 12.80
C ALA A 254 13.56 -9.22 13.12
N GLU A 255 14.47 -8.30 13.44
CA GLU A 255 15.83 -8.63 13.84
C GLU A 255 15.87 -9.29 15.22
N VAL A 256 15.11 -8.78 16.20
CA VAL A 256 14.99 -9.39 17.54
C VAL A 256 14.43 -10.82 17.43
N HIS A 257 13.37 -11.02 16.64
CA HIS A 257 12.82 -12.36 16.42
C HIS A 257 13.84 -13.31 15.79
N ARG A 258 14.57 -12.86 14.76
CA ARG A 258 15.65 -13.69 14.15
C ARG A 258 16.74 -14.07 15.15
N ARG A 259 17.15 -13.15 16.04
CA ARG A 259 18.14 -13.44 17.08
C ARG A 259 17.62 -14.40 18.15
N MET A 260 16.36 -14.26 18.55
CA MET A 260 15.72 -15.21 19.47
C MET A 260 15.59 -16.60 18.85
N ASP A 261 15.24 -16.68 17.56
CA ASP A 261 15.17 -17.96 16.83
C ASP A 261 16.55 -18.61 16.67
N ALA A 262 17.60 -17.81 16.44
CA ALA A 262 18.98 -18.30 16.34
C ALA A 262 19.57 -18.75 17.70
N ALA A 263 19.10 -18.20 18.81
CA ALA A 263 19.56 -18.54 20.16
C ALA A 263 18.95 -19.84 20.71
N ALA A 264 17.88 -20.37 20.09
CA ALA A 264 17.22 -21.60 20.50
C ALA A 264 17.99 -22.81 19.95
N MET A 265 18.98 -23.32 20.67
CA MET A 265 19.73 -24.53 20.28
C MET A 265 18.92 -25.79 20.59
N PRO A 266 18.87 -26.75 19.64
CA PRO A 266 18.31 -28.08 19.89
C PRO A 266 19.02 -28.75 21.08
N GLY A 267 18.24 -29.45 21.93
CA GLY A 267 18.76 -30.16 23.09
C GLY A 267 18.81 -29.35 24.40
N GLN A 268 18.53 -28.02 24.35
CA GLN A 268 18.42 -27.19 25.54
C GLN A 268 16.96 -27.08 26.04
N PRO A 269 16.74 -26.76 27.34
CA PRO A 269 15.40 -26.48 27.85
C PRO A 269 14.73 -25.36 27.08
N GLY A 270 13.55 -25.61 26.52
CA GLY A 270 12.69 -24.61 25.91
C GLY A 270 11.70 -24.05 26.90
N ARG A 271 10.89 -23.07 26.48
CA ARG A 271 9.89 -22.36 27.30
C ARG A 271 8.91 -23.30 28.00
N PHE A 272 8.57 -24.43 27.38
CA PHE A 272 7.55 -25.35 27.86
C PHE A 272 8.15 -26.67 28.39
N THR A 273 9.47 -26.78 28.53
CA THR A 273 10.12 -27.95 29.12
C THR A 273 9.58 -28.21 30.53
N GLY A 274 9.22 -29.42 30.83
CA GLY A 274 8.63 -29.89 32.07
C GLY A 274 7.10 -29.79 32.12
N HIS A 275 6.46 -29.07 31.19
CA HIS A 275 4.98 -29.00 31.12
C HIS A 275 4.41 -30.34 30.67
N GLN A 276 3.22 -30.66 31.17
CA GLN A 276 2.45 -31.82 30.70
C GLN A 276 1.34 -31.33 29.77
N LEU A 277 1.29 -31.88 28.56
CA LEU A 277 0.25 -31.68 27.58
C LEU A 277 -0.40 -33.01 27.21
N GLY A 278 -1.68 -33.16 27.55
CA GLY A 278 -2.38 -34.41 27.40
C GLY A 278 -1.61 -35.57 28.12
N SER A 279 -1.31 -36.61 27.36
CA SER A 279 -0.58 -37.78 27.86
C SER A 279 0.94 -37.59 27.88
N PHE A 280 1.49 -36.44 27.50
CA PHE A 280 2.95 -36.29 27.30
C PHE A 280 3.57 -35.23 28.20
N ARG A 281 4.74 -35.50 28.78
CA ARG A 281 5.58 -34.51 29.46
C ARG A 281 6.69 -34.06 28.55
N LEU A 282 6.79 -32.73 28.36
CA LEU A 282 7.75 -32.09 27.47
C LEU A 282 9.18 -32.11 28.07
N GLY A 283 10.13 -32.55 27.28
CA GLY A 283 11.56 -32.51 27.54
C GLY A 283 12.25 -31.33 26.86
N PRO A 284 13.50 -31.50 26.44
CA PRO A 284 14.25 -30.45 25.72
C PRO A 284 13.62 -30.11 24.37
N LEU A 285 13.96 -28.90 23.87
CA LEU A 285 13.58 -28.47 22.55
C LEU A 285 14.33 -29.26 21.47
N LEU A 286 13.62 -29.89 20.52
CA LEU A 286 14.18 -30.54 19.35
C LEU A 286 14.38 -29.59 18.18
N GLY A 287 13.48 -28.62 18.03
CA GLY A 287 13.56 -27.67 16.94
C GLY A 287 12.54 -26.55 17.07
N ARG A 288 12.77 -25.42 16.40
CA ARG A 288 11.86 -24.29 16.28
C ARG A 288 11.77 -23.84 14.83
N GLY A 289 10.59 -23.52 14.37
CA GLY A 289 10.35 -23.00 13.02
C GLY A 289 9.16 -22.06 12.96
N GLY A 290 8.84 -21.54 11.78
CA GLY A 290 7.75 -20.60 11.58
C GLY A 290 6.36 -21.10 11.99
N MET A 291 6.19 -22.40 12.16
CA MET A 291 4.92 -23.04 12.54
C MET A 291 4.84 -23.42 14.02
N GLY A 292 5.89 -23.21 14.79
CA GLY A 292 5.93 -23.55 16.21
C GLY A 292 7.22 -24.21 16.68
N GLU A 293 7.14 -24.84 17.84
CA GLU A 293 8.26 -25.48 18.53
C GLU A 293 8.02 -26.99 18.62
N ILE A 294 9.09 -27.78 18.45
CA ILE A 294 9.03 -29.22 18.61
C ILE A 294 9.86 -29.60 19.83
N TYR A 295 9.25 -30.30 20.76
CA TYR A 295 9.85 -30.77 22.00
C TYR A 295 10.05 -32.27 21.95
N ASP A 296 11.16 -32.76 22.50
CA ASP A 296 11.25 -34.12 22.97
C ASP A 296 10.19 -34.35 24.04
N ALA A 297 9.62 -35.53 24.13
CA ALA A 297 8.58 -35.79 25.11
C ALA A 297 8.54 -37.26 25.52
N MET A 298 7.98 -37.50 26.70
CA MET A 298 7.76 -38.83 27.24
C MET A 298 6.30 -38.99 27.59
N LYS A 299 5.70 -40.10 27.17
CA LYS A 299 4.33 -40.43 27.54
C LYS A 299 4.24 -40.78 29.03
N VAL A 300 3.38 -40.09 29.76
CA VAL A 300 3.20 -40.28 31.19
C VAL A 300 2.58 -41.67 31.43
N GLY A 301 3.22 -42.47 32.32
CA GLY A 301 2.78 -43.83 32.68
C GLY A 301 3.50 -44.91 31.89
N SER A 302 3.65 -44.85 30.58
CA SER A 302 4.39 -45.89 29.80
C SER A 302 5.87 -45.55 29.62
N GLY A 303 6.26 -44.29 29.66
CA GLY A 303 7.65 -43.87 29.38
C GLY A 303 8.03 -43.94 27.89
N GLU A 304 7.06 -44.11 27.00
CA GLU A 304 7.31 -44.16 25.56
C GLU A 304 7.80 -42.81 25.04
N PRO A 305 8.88 -42.77 24.24
CA PRO A 305 9.37 -41.50 23.66
C PRO A 305 8.44 -41.01 22.59
N ALA A 306 8.28 -39.66 22.51
CA ALA A 306 7.49 -39.00 21.52
C ALA A 306 8.12 -37.65 21.15
N ALA A 307 7.69 -37.06 20.03
CA ALA A 307 7.94 -35.67 19.69
C ALA A 307 6.62 -34.90 19.76
N VAL A 308 6.61 -33.76 20.47
CA VAL A 308 5.42 -32.91 20.59
C VAL A 308 5.66 -31.57 19.90
N LYS A 309 4.89 -31.32 18.85
CA LYS A 309 4.89 -30.05 18.12
C LYS A 309 3.83 -29.13 18.68
N LEU A 310 4.26 -27.99 19.24
CA LEU A 310 3.37 -26.88 19.65
C LEU A 310 3.05 -26.02 18.46
N LEU A 311 1.78 -25.77 18.22
CA LEU A 311 1.31 -24.98 17.09
C LEU A 311 1.22 -23.52 17.47
N ALA A 312 1.84 -22.63 16.70
CA ALA A 312 1.76 -21.21 16.93
C ALA A 312 0.36 -20.67 16.58
N ARG A 313 -0.26 -19.91 17.49
CA ARG A 313 -1.62 -19.36 17.30
C ARG A 313 -1.78 -18.53 16.02
N HIS A 314 -0.74 -17.81 15.59
CA HIS A 314 -0.79 -17.05 14.36
C HIS A 314 -0.89 -17.89 13.07
N ALA A 315 -0.54 -19.18 13.16
CA ALA A 315 -0.72 -20.11 12.03
C ALA A 315 -2.18 -20.61 11.90
N LEU A 316 -3.04 -20.29 12.89
CA LEU A 316 -4.41 -20.78 13.01
C LEU A 316 -5.43 -19.60 12.92
N THR A 317 -5.21 -18.62 12.02
CA THR A 317 -6.01 -17.40 11.97
C THR A 317 -7.29 -17.50 11.13
N GLU A 318 -7.39 -18.46 10.19
CA GLU A 318 -8.54 -18.59 9.29
C GLU A 318 -9.39 -19.83 9.63
N PRO A 319 -10.69 -19.66 9.97
CA PRO A 319 -11.56 -20.77 10.36
C PRO A 319 -11.65 -21.93 9.35
N THR A 320 -11.63 -21.60 8.06
CA THR A 320 -11.68 -22.58 6.97
C THR A 320 -10.40 -23.41 6.85
N LYS A 321 -9.25 -22.80 7.07
CA LYS A 321 -7.94 -23.47 7.09
C LYS A 321 -7.81 -24.35 8.32
N ILE A 322 -8.31 -23.87 9.47
CA ILE A 322 -8.34 -24.67 10.73
C ILE A 322 -9.21 -25.91 10.56
N ALA A 323 -10.42 -25.80 10.05
CA ALA A 323 -11.32 -26.93 9.85
C ALA A 323 -10.74 -27.99 8.89
N ARG A 324 -10.06 -27.54 7.84
CA ARG A 324 -9.36 -28.45 6.90
C ARG A 324 -8.18 -29.16 7.57
N PHE A 325 -7.37 -28.42 8.32
CA PHE A 325 -6.23 -28.97 9.06
C PHE A 325 -6.67 -30.01 10.08
N LEU A 326 -7.75 -29.75 10.82
CA LEU A 326 -8.35 -30.70 11.76
C LEU A 326 -8.74 -32.01 11.08
N ARG A 327 -9.39 -31.92 9.93
CA ARG A 327 -9.81 -33.08 9.16
C ARG A 327 -8.62 -33.90 8.68
N GLU A 328 -7.58 -33.24 8.22
CA GLU A 328 -6.31 -33.87 7.81
C GLU A 328 -5.63 -34.58 9.01
N LEU A 329 -5.62 -33.97 10.19
CA LEU A 329 -5.10 -34.55 11.42
C LEU A 329 -5.89 -35.79 11.88
N GLU A 330 -7.21 -35.76 11.81
CA GLU A 330 -8.05 -36.88 12.21
C GLU A 330 -7.82 -38.08 11.32
N ILE A 331 -7.65 -37.86 10.01
CA ILE A 331 -7.26 -38.96 9.08
C ILE A 331 -5.86 -39.46 9.38
N ALA A 332 -4.90 -38.55 9.64
CA ALA A 332 -3.51 -38.91 9.94
C ALA A 332 -3.39 -39.72 11.22
N ARG A 333 -4.26 -39.53 12.21
CA ARG A 333 -4.29 -40.39 13.41
C ARG A 333 -4.54 -41.87 13.11
N THR A 334 -5.29 -42.14 12.06
CA THR A 334 -5.61 -43.52 11.66
C THR A 334 -4.56 -44.11 10.71
N LEU A 335 -3.73 -43.28 10.10
CA LEU A 335 -2.70 -43.72 9.17
C LEU A 335 -1.55 -44.43 9.92
N ARG A 336 -1.36 -45.69 9.61
CA ARG A 336 -0.22 -46.50 10.07
C ARG A 336 0.37 -47.12 8.82
N ALA A 337 1.51 -46.63 8.41
CA ALA A 337 2.22 -47.16 7.23
C ALA A 337 3.74 -47.02 7.43
N PRO A 338 4.52 -47.92 6.87
CA PRO A 338 5.97 -47.73 6.77
C PRO A 338 6.28 -46.38 6.11
N ASN A 339 7.38 -45.77 6.50
CA ASN A 339 7.84 -44.48 5.95
C ASN A 339 6.93 -43.27 6.21
N VAL A 340 6.00 -43.38 7.16
CA VAL A 340 5.14 -42.28 7.62
C VAL A 340 5.21 -42.20 9.14
N ALA A 341 5.59 -41.00 9.66
CA ALA A 341 5.63 -40.77 11.11
C ALA A 341 4.22 -40.90 11.71
N ALA A 342 4.08 -41.74 12.74
CA ALA A 342 2.80 -42.02 13.35
C ALA A 342 2.35 -40.83 14.22
N VAL A 343 1.08 -40.42 14.08
CA VAL A 343 0.43 -39.49 14.99
C VAL A 343 -0.05 -40.26 16.21
N LEU A 344 0.37 -39.82 17.39
CA LEU A 344 0.04 -40.46 18.65
C LEU A 344 -1.18 -39.78 19.32
N GLU A 345 -1.17 -38.47 19.38
CA GLU A 345 -2.23 -37.67 20.03
C GLU A 345 -2.33 -36.29 19.41
N VAL A 346 -3.54 -35.76 19.37
CA VAL A 346 -3.81 -34.38 18.94
C VAL A 346 -4.51 -33.67 20.09
N GLY A 347 -3.95 -32.56 20.57
CA GLY A 347 -4.55 -31.74 21.60
C GLY A 347 -5.66 -30.84 21.03
N GLU A 348 -6.52 -30.34 21.92
CA GLU A 348 -7.60 -29.42 21.53
C GLU A 348 -7.03 -28.13 20.94
N LEU A 349 -7.48 -27.77 19.73
CA LEU A 349 -7.05 -26.55 19.04
C LEU A 349 -7.63 -25.26 19.67
N SER A 350 -8.70 -25.39 20.44
CA SER A 350 -9.26 -24.34 21.28
C SER A 350 -8.43 -24.07 22.54
N ALA A 351 -7.56 -25.02 22.92
CA ALA A 351 -6.70 -24.89 24.08
C ALA A 351 -5.71 -23.73 23.96
N GLU A 352 -5.17 -23.31 25.09
CA GLU A 352 -4.17 -22.25 25.15
C GLU A 352 -2.88 -22.62 24.41
N LEU A 353 -2.53 -23.90 24.38
CA LEU A 353 -1.39 -24.51 23.68
C LEU A 353 -1.84 -25.69 22.80
N PRO A 354 -2.27 -25.44 21.56
CA PRO A 354 -2.59 -26.51 20.62
C PRO A 354 -1.33 -27.32 20.30
N TYR A 355 -1.42 -28.64 20.32
CA TYR A 355 -0.27 -29.50 20.08
C TYR A 355 -0.61 -30.75 19.25
N LEU A 356 0.44 -31.31 18.67
CA LEU A 356 0.44 -32.60 17.97
C LEU A 356 1.55 -33.44 18.54
N ALA A 357 1.22 -34.59 19.11
CA ALA A 357 2.18 -35.60 19.51
C ALA A 357 2.34 -36.62 18.41
N MET A 358 3.59 -36.96 18.07
CA MET A 358 3.97 -37.87 17.01
C MET A 358 5.10 -38.77 17.48
N GLU A 359 5.34 -39.81 16.72
CA GLU A 359 6.47 -40.71 16.89
C GLU A 359 7.79 -39.94 16.97
N ARG A 360 8.65 -40.34 17.92
CA ARG A 360 9.99 -39.80 18.07
C ARG A 360 10.90 -40.51 17.06
N LEU A 361 11.28 -39.77 16.02
CA LEU A 361 12.23 -40.28 15.04
C LEU A 361 13.66 -40.15 15.57
N GLU A 362 14.49 -41.17 15.31
CA GLU A 362 15.91 -41.19 15.63
C GLU A 362 16.73 -40.93 14.37
N GLY A 363 17.78 -40.11 14.48
CA GLY A 363 18.61 -39.72 13.36
C GLY A 363 18.55 -38.22 13.05
N HIS A 364 18.52 -37.85 11.78
CA HIS A 364 18.46 -36.48 11.32
C HIS A 364 17.80 -36.37 9.95
N ASP A 365 17.29 -35.19 9.64
CA ASP A 365 16.63 -34.93 8.36
C ASP A 365 17.61 -34.96 7.18
N LEU A 366 17.06 -35.16 5.97
CA LEU A 366 17.83 -35.24 4.73
C LEU A 366 18.60 -33.94 4.42
N ASP A 367 18.11 -32.77 4.83
CA ASP A 367 18.82 -31.50 4.63
C ASP A 367 20.13 -31.49 5.44
N ARG A 368 20.07 -31.95 6.69
CA ARG A 368 21.24 -32.07 7.55
C ARG A 368 22.21 -33.16 7.03
N HIS A 369 21.66 -34.29 6.55
CA HIS A 369 22.48 -35.36 5.94
C HIS A 369 23.26 -34.83 4.73
N LEU A 370 22.57 -34.17 3.80
CA LEU A 370 23.20 -33.61 2.59
C LEU A 370 24.24 -32.52 2.89
N ARG A 371 24.04 -31.74 3.94
CA ARG A 371 25.04 -30.75 4.38
C ARG A 371 26.29 -31.41 4.98
N ALA A 372 26.13 -32.53 5.67
CA ALA A 372 27.25 -33.23 6.31
C ALA A 372 28.05 -34.07 5.32
N HIS A 373 27.38 -34.77 4.41
CA HIS A 373 27.97 -35.78 3.55
C HIS A 373 28.05 -35.44 2.07
N GLY A 374 27.35 -34.34 1.66
CA GLY A 374 27.34 -33.91 0.29
C GLY A 374 26.23 -34.53 -0.55
N ARG A 375 26.55 -34.87 -1.81
CA ARG A 375 25.58 -35.41 -2.77
C ARG A 375 25.43 -36.92 -2.58
N LEU A 376 24.20 -37.40 -2.70
CA LEU A 376 23.91 -38.83 -2.80
C LEU A 376 24.37 -39.40 -4.14
N THR A 377 24.75 -40.66 -4.15
CA THR A 377 24.91 -41.43 -5.39
C THR A 377 23.57 -41.67 -6.06
N PRO A 378 23.53 -42.03 -7.35
CA PRO A 378 22.27 -42.37 -8.02
C PRO A 378 21.50 -43.51 -7.35
N GLU A 379 22.23 -44.51 -6.83
CA GLU A 379 21.68 -45.68 -6.15
C GLU A 379 21.05 -45.31 -4.81
N GLU A 380 21.76 -44.50 -3.98
CA GLU A 380 21.25 -43.97 -2.72
C GLU A 380 20.02 -43.10 -2.95
N ALA A 381 20.06 -42.23 -3.95
CA ALA A 381 18.93 -41.36 -4.31
C ALA A 381 17.71 -42.18 -4.77
N ALA A 382 17.92 -43.27 -5.52
CA ALA A 382 16.85 -44.15 -5.97
C ALA A 382 16.18 -44.88 -4.78
N ALA A 383 16.97 -45.46 -3.88
CA ALA A 383 16.47 -46.13 -2.66
C ALA A 383 15.69 -45.16 -1.75
N LEU A 384 16.20 -43.93 -1.60
CA LEU A 384 15.54 -42.89 -0.84
C LEU A 384 14.18 -42.47 -1.47
N VAL A 385 14.16 -42.25 -2.79
CA VAL A 385 12.94 -41.88 -3.52
C VAL A 385 11.89 -42.98 -3.47
N GLU A 386 12.28 -44.25 -3.52
CA GLU A 386 11.37 -45.38 -3.38
C GLU A 386 10.65 -45.39 -2.03
N GLN A 387 11.38 -45.16 -0.93
CA GLN A 387 10.79 -45.08 0.41
C GLN A 387 9.87 -43.84 0.56
N ILE A 388 10.28 -42.69 0.04
CA ILE A 388 9.44 -41.48 0.00
C ILE A 388 8.14 -41.75 -0.77
N ALA A 389 8.24 -42.37 -1.95
CA ALA A 389 7.10 -42.73 -2.78
C ALA A 389 6.14 -43.70 -2.09
N ALA A 390 6.68 -44.69 -1.36
CA ALA A 390 5.88 -45.61 -0.56
C ALA A 390 5.09 -44.90 0.54
N GLY A 391 5.72 -44.00 1.29
CA GLY A 391 5.07 -43.16 2.31
C GLY A 391 4.00 -42.23 1.74
N LEU A 392 4.30 -41.58 0.62
CA LEU A 392 3.32 -40.68 -0.06
C LEU A 392 2.14 -41.48 -0.64
N THR A 393 2.39 -42.68 -1.18
CA THR A 393 1.32 -43.54 -1.71
C THR A 393 0.34 -43.90 -0.60
N ALA A 394 0.85 -44.29 0.56
CA ALA A 394 0.01 -44.62 1.72
C ALA A 394 -0.81 -43.39 2.19
N ALA A 395 -0.19 -42.20 2.24
CA ALA A 395 -0.87 -40.95 2.60
C ALA A 395 -1.97 -40.61 1.58
N HIS A 396 -1.66 -40.68 0.29
CA HIS A 396 -2.61 -40.39 -0.79
C HIS A 396 -3.81 -41.36 -0.80
N ALA A 397 -3.55 -42.66 -0.54
CA ALA A 397 -4.62 -43.66 -0.41
C ALA A 397 -5.57 -43.33 0.76
N ALA A 398 -5.07 -42.69 1.81
CA ALA A 398 -5.88 -42.15 2.93
C ALA A 398 -6.49 -40.77 2.66
N GLY A 399 -6.30 -40.18 1.47
CA GLY A 399 -6.82 -38.88 1.11
C GLY A 399 -5.99 -37.69 1.63
N ILE A 400 -4.78 -37.92 2.12
CA ILE A 400 -3.87 -36.89 2.62
C ILE A 400 -2.88 -36.50 1.54
N VAL A 401 -2.76 -35.21 1.23
CA VAL A 401 -1.75 -34.64 0.34
C VAL A 401 -0.72 -33.87 1.17
N HIS A 402 0.56 -34.17 1.01
CA HIS A 402 1.65 -33.63 1.85
C HIS A 402 1.84 -32.09 1.72
N ARG A 403 1.72 -31.50 0.55
CA ARG A 403 1.81 -30.07 0.19
C ARG A 403 3.11 -29.32 0.51
N ASP A 404 3.98 -29.84 1.38
CA ASP A 404 5.26 -29.21 1.77
C ASP A 404 6.37 -30.26 1.81
N LEU A 405 6.48 -31.09 0.75
CA LEU A 405 7.56 -32.08 0.65
C LEU A 405 8.87 -31.34 0.37
N LYS A 406 9.81 -31.50 1.30
CA LYS A 406 11.16 -30.95 1.24
C LYS A 406 12.13 -31.76 2.10
N GLN A 407 13.42 -31.56 1.90
CA GLN A 407 14.48 -32.30 2.55
C GLN A 407 14.37 -32.29 4.09
N SER A 408 14.00 -31.18 4.69
CA SER A 408 13.83 -31.08 6.16
C SER A 408 12.59 -31.80 6.72
N ASN A 409 11.72 -32.35 5.86
CA ASN A 409 10.57 -33.16 6.24
C ASN A 409 10.74 -34.64 5.94
N ILE A 410 11.93 -35.05 5.53
CA ILE A 410 12.36 -36.46 5.28
C ILE A 410 13.42 -36.79 6.33
N PHE A 411 13.17 -37.86 7.13
CA PHE A 411 13.97 -38.18 8.29
C PHE A 411 14.55 -39.58 8.17
#